data_e3c26919ad18fa0ccc2a7559a3b5ce12
#
_entry.id   e3c26919ad18fa0ccc2a7559a3b5ce12
#
_cell.length_a   1.000
_cell.length_b   1.000
_cell.length_c   1.000
_cell.angle_alpha   90.00
_cell.angle_beta   90.00
_cell.angle_gamma   90.00
#
_symmetry.space_group_name_H-M   'P 1'
#
loop_
_entity.id
_entity.type
_entity.pdbx_description
1 polymer ?
#
loop_
_entity_poly.entity_id
_entity_poly.type
_entity_poly.pdbx_seq_one_letter_code
_entity_poly.pdbx_strand_id
1 'polypeptide(L)'
;EIGALRDLASTLDPADPKLDAFLQSIQDKGRLPKNKALVFSTFRHTLNYLAAALERANVRYGLVHGDVPDEERAELRRRFARPRADADAVDVLLSSEVGSEGLDFQFCDYLVNYDLPWNPMRIEQRIGRLDRYGQESESVVILNLITPGTVDAEIFERCLLRIGVFQQAIGGNEEILGRLTSRLH
;
A
#
# COMPACT_ATOMS: atom_id res chain seq x y z
N GLU A 1 -21.65 -19.69 17.88
CA GLU A 1 -21.51 -18.73 16.75
C GLU A 1 -20.08 -18.66 16.23
N ILE A 2 -19.05 -18.45 17.06
CA ILE A 2 -17.63 -18.37 16.65
C ILE A 2 -17.15 -19.69 16.01
N GLY A 3 -17.56 -20.86 16.55
CA GLY A 3 -17.25 -22.16 15.98
C GLY A 3 -17.79 -22.33 14.56
N ALA A 4 -19.05 -21.96 14.33
CA ALA A 4 -19.67 -22.03 13.01
C ALA A 4 -19.00 -21.10 11.98
N LEU A 5 -18.54 -19.91 12.40
CA LEU A 5 -17.79 -19.01 11.54
C LEU A 5 -16.41 -19.58 11.18
N ARG A 6 -15.76 -20.23 12.14
CA ARG A 6 -14.47 -20.89 11.90
C ARG A 6 -14.62 -22.07 10.93
N ASP A 7 -15.67 -22.88 11.12
CA ASP A 7 -15.96 -24.02 10.25
C ASP A 7 -16.30 -23.53 8.82
N LEU A 8 -17.08 -22.46 8.69
CA LEU A 8 -17.37 -21.83 7.41
C LEU A 8 -16.08 -21.27 6.76
N ALA A 9 -15.22 -20.60 7.52
CA ALA A 9 -13.93 -20.10 7.02
C ALA A 9 -13.01 -21.22 6.53
N SER A 10 -13.06 -22.42 7.16
CA SER A 10 -12.27 -23.59 6.73
C SER A 10 -12.74 -24.19 5.40
N THR A 11 -13.95 -23.86 4.95
CA THR A 11 -14.50 -24.33 3.66
C THR A 11 -14.26 -23.34 2.51
N LEU A 12 -13.69 -22.17 2.79
CA LEU A 12 -13.35 -21.20 1.75
C LEU A 12 -12.24 -21.74 0.85
N ASP A 13 -12.32 -21.37 -0.43
CA ASP A 13 -11.24 -21.63 -1.38
C ASP A 13 -9.93 -21.03 -0.82
N PRO A 14 -8.84 -21.80 -0.73
CA PRO A 14 -7.53 -21.30 -0.30
C PRO A 14 -6.95 -20.27 -1.27
N ALA A 15 -7.49 -20.11 -2.49
CA ALA A 15 -7.08 -19.10 -3.44
C ALA A 15 -7.42 -17.69 -2.91
N ASP A 16 -6.42 -16.81 -2.90
CA ASP A 16 -6.59 -15.39 -2.56
C ASP A 16 -6.19 -14.52 -3.76
N PRO A 17 -7.15 -14.21 -4.66
CA PRO A 17 -6.86 -13.38 -5.84
C PRO A 17 -6.32 -12.00 -5.50
N LYS A 18 -6.69 -11.44 -4.35
CA LYS A 18 -6.19 -10.14 -3.89
C LYS A 18 -4.71 -10.23 -3.50
N LEU A 19 -4.33 -11.30 -2.81
CA LEU A 19 -2.93 -11.57 -2.50
C LEU A 19 -2.11 -11.83 -3.76
N ASP A 20 -2.65 -12.61 -4.70
CA ASP A 20 -1.96 -12.92 -5.95
C ASP A 20 -1.71 -11.64 -6.77
N ALA A 21 -2.71 -10.77 -6.90
CA ALA A 21 -2.58 -9.48 -7.55
C ALA A 21 -1.55 -8.56 -6.85
N PHE A 22 -1.53 -8.59 -5.52
CA PHE A 22 -0.53 -7.88 -4.72
C PHE A 22 0.88 -8.39 -5.02
N LEU A 23 1.11 -9.69 -4.90
CA LEU A 23 2.43 -10.30 -5.14
C LEU A 23 2.91 -10.06 -6.57
N GLN A 24 2.02 -10.15 -7.56
CA GLN A 24 2.34 -9.84 -8.95
C GLN A 24 2.78 -8.37 -9.10
N SER A 25 2.06 -7.44 -8.49
CA SER A 25 2.40 -6.01 -8.54
C SER A 25 3.76 -5.70 -7.92
N ILE A 26 4.11 -6.38 -6.82
CA ILE A 26 5.41 -6.24 -6.15
C ILE A 26 6.52 -6.86 -7.02
N GLN A 27 6.28 -8.01 -7.63
CA GLN A 27 7.26 -8.64 -8.53
C GLN A 27 7.55 -7.75 -9.76
N ASP A 28 6.51 -7.18 -10.36
CA ASP A 28 6.65 -6.30 -11.52
C ASP A 28 7.41 -5.03 -11.13
N LYS A 29 7.07 -4.41 -9.99
CA LYS A 29 7.82 -3.27 -9.45
C LYS A 29 9.26 -3.62 -9.16
N GLY A 30 9.53 -4.80 -8.62
CA GLY A 30 10.87 -5.32 -8.32
C GLY A 30 11.79 -5.46 -9.53
N ARG A 31 11.26 -5.51 -10.75
CA ARG A 31 12.02 -5.57 -12.01
C ARG A 31 12.47 -4.19 -12.50
N LEU A 32 11.87 -3.13 -11.98
CA LEU A 32 12.17 -1.76 -12.39
C LEU A 32 13.43 -1.22 -11.69
N PRO A 33 14.11 -0.21 -12.27
CA PRO A 33 15.25 0.43 -11.63
C PRO A 33 14.92 1.01 -10.25
N LYS A 34 13.78 1.69 -10.12
CA LYS A 34 13.20 2.13 -8.85
C LYS A 34 12.28 1.03 -8.33
N ASN A 35 12.81 0.13 -7.52
CA ASN A 35 12.15 -1.10 -7.08
C ASN A 35 11.42 -0.99 -5.74
N LYS A 36 11.39 0.20 -5.13
CA LYS A 36 10.80 0.40 -3.81
C LYS A 36 9.27 0.48 -3.88
N ALA A 37 8.59 -0.18 -2.93
CA ALA A 37 7.15 -0.12 -2.79
C ALA A 37 6.76 0.12 -1.33
N LEU A 38 5.93 1.14 -1.09
CA LEU A 38 5.31 1.40 0.21
C LEU A 38 3.89 0.83 0.19
N VAL A 39 3.58 -0.03 1.15
CA VAL A 39 2.31 -0.76 1.21
C VAL A 39 1.57 -0.39 2.48
N PHE A 40 0.33 0.04 2.36
CA PHE A 40 -0.52 0.37 3.49
C PHE A 40 -1.62 -0.66 3.72
N SER A 41 -1.81 -0.99 4.99
CA SER A 41 -3.02 -1.64 5.49
C SER A 41 -3.42 -1.05 6.84
N THR A 42 -4.72 -0.92 7.05
CA THR A 42 -5.30 -0.46 8.31
C THR A 42 -5.17 -1.53 9.41
N PHE A 43 -5.16 -2.80 9.01
CA PHE A 43 -5.22 -3.94 9.93
C PHE A 43 -3.84 -4.59 10.14
N ARG A 44 -3.41 -4.68 11.39
CA ARG A 44 -2.14 -5.33 11.74
C ARG A 44 -2.08 -6.80 11.32
N HIS A 45 -3.19 -7.53 11.44
CA HIS A 45 -3.24 -8.93 10.99
C HIS A 45 -3.01 -9.05 9.48
N THR A 46 -3.54 -8.13 8.68
CA THR A 46 -3.28 -8.06 7.25
C THR A 46 -1.81 -7.78 6.96
N LEU A 47 -1.19 -6.83 7.67
CA LEU A 47 0.25 -6.57 7.51
C LEU A 47 1.10 -7.82 7.80
N ASN A 48 0.79 -8.56 8.86
CA ASN A 48 1.48 -9.82 9.19
C ASN A 48 1.25 -10.90 8.12
N TYR A 49 0.05 -10.98 7.58
CA TYR A 49 -0.29 -11.89 6.48
C TYR A 49 0.51 -11.59 5.22
N LEU A 50 0.61 -10.30 4.84
CA LEU A 50 1.41 -9.84 3.73
C LEU A 50 2.91 -10.08 3.96
N ALA A 51 3.40 -9.85 5.19
CA ALA A 51 4.78 -10.12 5.58
C ALA A 51 5.14 -11.60 5.34
N ALA A 52 4.31 -12.52 5.84
CA ALA A 52 4.50 -13.95 5.61
C ALA A 52 4.45 -14.34 4.13
N ALA A 53 3.65 -13.66 3.31
CA ALA A 53 3.58 -13.90 1.87
C ALA A 53 4.84 -13.38 1.15
N LEU A 54 5.34 -12.20 1.51
CA LEU A 54 6.59 -11.63 0.96
C LEU A 54 7.80 -12.49 1.34
N GLU A 55 7.85 -13.01 2.57
CA GLU A 55 8.90 -13.92 3.02
C GLU A 55 8.93 -15.20 2.16
N ARG A 56 7.77 -15.83 1.93
CA ARG A 56 7.66 -17.00 1.03
C ARG A 56 8.07 -16.70 -0.41
N ALA A 57 7.82 -15.46 -0.85
CA ALA A 57 8.20 -14.98 -2.17
C ALA A 57 9.68 -14.51 -2.26
N ASN A 58 10.45 -14.61 -1.18
CA ASN A 58 11.85 -14.17 -1.09
C ASN A 58 12.03 -12.67 -1.37
N VAL A 59 11.06 -11.84 -0.99
CA VAL A 59 11.10 -10.38 -1.11
C VAL A 59 11.56 -9.77 0.21
N ARG A 60 12.57 -8.90 0.15
CA ARG A 60 13.08 -8.18 1.34
C ARG A 60 12.07 -7.12 1.78
N TYR A 61 11.52 -7.28 2.96
CA TYR A 61 10.52 -6.36 3.48
C TYR A 61 10.87 -5.83 4.86
N GLY A 62 10.24 -4.72 5.23
CA GLY A 62 10.17 -4.19 6.58
C GLY A 62 8.72 -4.02 7.00
N LEU A 63 8.45 -4.11 8.30
CA LEU A 63 7.11 -3.98 8.87
C LEU A 63 7.11 -2.88 9.93
N VAL A 64 6.27 -1.86 9.74
CA VAL A 64 6.16 -0.69 10.60
C VAL A 64 4.72 -0.49 11.06
N HIS A 65 4.48 -0.54 12.36
CA HIS A 65 3.18 -0.28 12.99
C HIS A 65 3.36 0.50 14.30
N GLY A 66 2.27 0.85 14.95
CA GLY A 66 2.29 1.73 16.12
C GLY A 66 3.10 1.23 17.32
N ASP A 67 3.31 -0.11 17.46
CA ASP A 67 4.07 -0.68 18.55
C ASP A 67 5.59 -0.75 18.26
N VAL A 68 6.01 -0.41 17.02
CA VAL A 68 7.44 -0.40 16.67
C VAL A 68 8.08 0.87 17.24
N PRO A 69 9.18 0.75 18.01
CA PRO A 69 9.88 1.90 18.58
C PRO A 69 10.35 2.88 17.50
N ASP A 70 10.43 4.17 17.85
CA ASP A 70 10.83 5.23 16.91
C ASP A 70 12.21 5.01 16.30
N GLU A 71 13.17 4.50 17.06
CA GLU A 71 14.52 4.18 16.58
C GLU A 71 14.49 3.08 15.52
N GLU A 72 13.69 2.05 15.74
CA GLU A 72 13.53 0.94 14.79
C GLU A 72 12.78 1.40 13.54
N ARG A 73 11.75 2.24 13.68
CA ARG A 73 11.06 2.86 12.52
C ARG A 73 12.01 3.69 11.68
N ALA A 74 12.87 4.50 12.32
CA ALA A 74 13.88 5.29 11.64
C ALA A 74 14.92 4.42 10.93
N GLU A 75 15.34 3.30 11.53
CA GLU A 75 16.25 2.34 10.92
C GLU A 75 15.61 1.64 9.71
N LEU A 76 14.36 1.17 9.83
CA LEU A 76 13.63 0.56 8.73
C LEU A 76 13.46 1.55 7.55
N ARG A 77 13.21 2.83 7.83
CA ARG A 77 13.19 3.86 6.80
C ARG A 77 14.55 4.02 6.11
N ARG A 78 15.65 4.03 6.88
CA ARG A 78 17.01 4.12 6.32
C ARG A 78 17.32 2.91 5.42
N ARG A 79 17.00 1.70 5.86
CA ARG A 79 17.15 0.48 5.08
C ARG A 79 16.28 0.47 3.84
N PHE A 80 15.07 1.02 3.91
CA PHE A 80 14.18 1.17 2.75
C PHE A 80 14.71 2.17 1.73
N ALA A 81 15.44 3.22 2.15
CA ALA A 81 16.09 4.17 1.25
C ALA A 81 17.36 3.62 0.58
N ARG A 82 17.95 2.52 1.07
CA ARG A 82 19.19 1.96 0.51
C ARG A 82 18.99 1.41 -0.91
N PRO A 83 20.01 1.52 -1.78
CA PRO A 83 19.98 0.92 -3.11
C PRO A 83 19.77 -0.59 -3.05
N ARG A 84 19.16 -1.15 -4.09
CA ARG A 84 18.89 -2.61 -4.19
C ARG A 84 20.14 -3.47 -4.00
N ALA A 85 21.30 -2.99 -4.44
CA ALA A 85 22.56 -3.72 -4.33
C ALA A 85 23.06 -3.88 -2.88
N ASP A 86 22.55 -3.08 -1.95
CA ASP A 86 22.89 -3.19 -0.52
C ASP A 86 22.22 -4.42 0.07
N ALA A 87 23.00 -5.26 0.78
CA ALA A 87 22.49 -6.49 1.39
C ALA A 87 21.41 -6.24 2.45
N ASP A 88 21.52 -5.10 3.16
CA ASP A 88 20.56 -4.71 4.21
C ASP A 88 19.36 -3.91 3.67
N ALA A 89 19.29 -3.70 2.34
CA ALA A 89 18.19 -2.94 1.77
C ALA A 89 16.86 -3.65 1.95
N VAL A 90 15.82 -2.87 2.22
CA VAL A 90 14.42 -3.27 2.19
C VAL A 90 13.83 -2.82 0.85
N ASP A 91 13.10 -3.71 0.18
CA ASP A 91 12.47 -3.42 -1.12
C ASP A 91 10.98 -3.06 -0.96
N VAL A 92 10.32 -3.65 0.03
CA VAL A 92 8.91 -3.39 0.36
C VAL A 92 8.78 -2.96 1.81
N LEU A 93 8.16 -1.81 2.07
CA LEU A 93 7.83 -1.38 3.42
C LEU A 93 6.32 -1.54 3.66
N LEU A 94 5.95 -2.48 4.53
CA LEU A 94 4.59 -2.67 5.01
C LEU A 94 4.33 -1.70 6.17
N SER A 95 3.29 -0.88 6.08
CA SER A 95 3.02 0.15 7.08
C SER A 95 1.54 0.28 7.45
N SER A 96 1.28 0.52 8.72
CA SER A 96 0.02 1.13 9.15
C SER A 96 0.12 2.66 9.08
N GLU A 97 -1.02 3.37 9.19
CA GLU A 97 -1.02 4.84 9.25
C GLU A 97 -0.13 5.35 10.39
N VAL A 98 -0.32 4.81 11.58
CA VAL A 98 0.46 5.19 12.77
C VAL A 98 1.94 4.85 12.60
N GLY A 99 2.25 3.70 12.00
CA GLY A 99 3.63 3.27 11.76
C GLY A 99 4.42 4.23 10.87
N SER A 100 3.78 4.83 9.88
CA SER A 100 4.41 5.79 8.96
C SER A 100 4.40 7.24 9.44
N GLU A 101 3.78 7.53 10.58
CA GLU A 101 3.65 8.88 11.09
C GLU A 101 5.04 9.50 11.38
N GLY A 102 5.26 10.70 10.87
CA GLY A 102 6.56 11.37 10.97
C GLY A 102 7.64 10.87 9.99
N LEU A 103 7.36 9.87 9.15
CA LEU A 103 8.29 9.36 8.15
C LEU A 103 7.93 9.88 6.75
N ASP A 104 8.95 10.16 5.95
CA ASP A 104 8.85 10.63 4.57
C ASP A 104 9.60 9.70 3.63
N PHE A 105 9.04 9.48 2.43
CA PHE A 105 9.53 8.48 1.48
C PHE A 105 9.64 9.04 0.05
N GLN A 106 10.25 10.24 -0.12
CA GLN A 106 10.40 10.90 -1.42
C GLN A 106 11.20 10.11 -2.47
N PHE A 107 12.02 9.17 -2.02
CA PHE A 107 12.78 8.25 -2.89
C PHE A 107 11.94 7.09 -3.44
N CYS A 108 10.72 6.89 -2.93
CA CYS A 108 9.78 5.87 -3.35
C CYS A 108 8.70 6.49 -4.23
N ASP A 109 8.37 5.86 -5.35
CA ASP A 109 7.39 6.31 -6.33
C ASP A 109 6.21 5.34 -6.50
N TYR A 110 6.10 4.34 -5.61
CA TYR A 110 5.05 3.31 -5.71
C TYR A 110 4.39 3.07 -4.37
N LEU A 111 3.10 3.38 -4.31
CA LEU A 111 2.26 3.19 -3.13
C LEU A 111 1.18 2.16 -3.43
N VAL A 112 1.03 1.17 -2.55
CA VAL A 112 -0.04 0.18 -2.61
C VAL A 112 -0.96 0.36 -1.41
N ASN A 113 -2.24 0.61 -1.65
CA ASN A 113 -3.29 0.51 -0.65
C ASN A 113 -3.86 -0.91 -0.74
N TYR A 114 -3.46 -1.81 0.18
CA TYR A 114 -4.00 -3.16 0.23
C TYR A 114 -5.45 -3.16 0.70
N ASP A 115 -5.79 -2.26 1.61
CA ASP A 115 -7.15 -1.89 1.98
C ASP A 115 -7.32 -0.36 1.96
N LEU A 116 -8.55 0.08 1.77
CA LEU A 116 -8.89 1.49 1.75
C LEU A 116 -9.44 1.93 3.10
N PRO A 117 -8.94 3.03 3.66
CA PRO A 117 -9.52 3.61 4.87
C PRO A 117 -10.88 4.22 4.58
N TRP A 118 -11.80 4.14 5.54
CA TRP A 118 -13.14 4.76 5.45
C TRP A 118 -13.10 6.28 5.26
N ASN A 119 -12.04 6.91 5.73
CA ASN A 119 -11.85 8.36 5.61
C ASN A 119 -10.93 8.66 4.42
N PRO A 120 -11.43 9.30 3.34
CA PRO A 120 -10.64 9.62 2.15
C PRO A 120 -9.43 10.52 2.46
N MET A 121 -9.50 11.38 3.48
CA MET A 121 -8.34 12.19 3.90
C MET A 121 -7.12 11.35 4.30
N ARG A 122 -7.33 10.12 4.76
CA ARG A 122 -6.22 9.20 5.07
C ARG A 122 -5.51 8.70 3.80
N ILE A 123 -6.23 8.57 2.69
CA ILE A 123 -5.63 8.23 1.39
C ILE A 123 -4.70 9.38 0.96
N GLU A 124 -5.15 10.62 1.07
CA GLU A 124 -4.31 11.79 0.78
C GLU A 124 -3.10 11.87 1.71
N GLN A 125 -3.27 11.57 3.00
CA GLN A 125 -2.16 11.49 3.94
C GLN A 125 -1.14 10.39 3.57
N ARG A 126 -1.60 9.21 3.09
CA ARG A 126 -0.73 8.16 2.59
C ARG A 126 0.04 8.63 1.35
N ILE A 127 -0.65 9.24 0.39
CA ILE A 127 -0.04 9.82 -0.81
C ILE A 127 1.00 10.87 -0.44
N GLY A 128 0.66 11.79 0.46
CA GLY A 128 1.56 12.85 0.93
C GLY A 128 2.81 12.36 1.67
N ARG A 129 2.95 11.05 1.95
CA ARG A 129 4.21 10.45 2.42
C ARG A 129 5.24 10.31 1.30
N LEU A 130 4.77 10.17 0.06
CA LEU A 130 5.61 10.04 -1.14
C LEU A 130 5.61 11.32 -1.96
N ASP A 131 4.41 11.83 -2.26
CA ASP A 131 4.22 13.02 -3.09
C ASP A 131 4.34 14.29 -2.25
N ARG A 132 5.55 14.82 -2.21
CA ARG A 132 5.87 16.07 -1.50
C ARG A 132 7.14 16.69 -2.07
N TYR A 133 7.44 17.90 -1.61
CA TYR A 133 8.68 18.60 -2.01
C TYR A 133 9.92 17.71 -1.81
N GLY A 134 10.70 17.54 -2.90
CA GLY A 134 11.87 16.67 -2.94
C GLY A 134 11.58 15.24 -3.44
N GLN A 135 10.39 14.96 -3.99
CA GLN A 135 10.13 13.70 -4.69
C GLN A 135 11.10 13.53 -5.87
N GLU A 136 11.77 12.37 -5.92
CA GLU A 136 12.83 12.07 -6.90
C GLU A 136 12.30 11.55 -8.24
N SER A 137 11.00 11.30 -8.33
CA SER A 137 10.31 10.81 -9.53
C SER A 137 9.36 11.86 -10.09
N GLU A 138 9.22 11.92 -11.41
CA GLU A 138 8.27 12.81 -12.09
C GLU A 138 6.80 12.49 -11.76
N SER A 139 6.53 11.25 -11.37
CA SER A 139 5.19 10.78 -11.00
C SER A 139 5.26 9.69 -9.93
N VAL A 140 4.21 9.62 -9.12
CA VAL A 140 3.98 8.57 -8.13
C VAL A 140 2.85 7.67 -8.61
N VAL A 141 3.06 6.37 -8.58
CA VAL A 141 2.04 5.36 -8.91
C VAL A 141 1.31 4.94 -7.64
N ILE A 142 -0.01 5.01 -7.66
CA ILE A 142 -0.88 4.60 -6.55
C ILE A 142 -1.72 3.42 -7.00
N LEU A 143 -1.49 2.26 -6.40
CA LEU A 143 -2.26 1.05 -6.63
C LEU A 143 -3.25 0.83 -5.49
N ASN A 144 -4.56 0.79 -5.82
CA ASN A 144 -5.61 0.43 -4.87
C ASN A 144 -6.11 -0.99 -5.17
N LEU A 145 -5.97 -1.90 -4.22
CA LEU A 145 -6.45 -3.27 -4.35
C LEU A 145 -7.87 -3.39 -3.80
N ILE A 146 -8.84 -3.53 -4.69
CA ILE A 146 -10.27 -3.52 -4.35
C ILE A 146 -10.87 -4.87 -4.73
N THR A 147 -11.64 -5.45 -3.82
CA THR A 147 -12.42 -6.65 -4.11
C THR A 147 -13.81 -6.23 -4.58
N PRO A 148 -14.22 -6.52 -5.83
CA PRO A 148 -15.53 -6.17 -6.33
C PRO A 148 -16.67 -6.76 -5.48
N GLY A 149 -17.77 -6.03 -5.32
CA GLY A 149 -18.93 -6.47 -4.55
C GLY A 149 -18.76 -6.47 -3.04
N THR A 150 -17.70 -5.82 -2.54
CA THR A 150 -17.44 -5.66 -1.10
C THR A 150 -17.55 -4.21 -0.67
N VAL A 151 -17.50 -3.99 0.64
CA VAL A 151 -17.45 -2.65 1.25
C VAL A 151 -16.27 -1.82 0.74
N ASP A 152 -15.14 -2.45 0.40
CA ASP A 152 -13.98 -1.77 -0.18
C ASP A 152 -14.34 -1.07 -1.50
N ALA A 153 -15.18 -1.70 -2.34
CA ALA A 153 -15.63 -1.09 -3.60
C ALA A 153 -16.53 0.14 -3.35
N GLU A 154 -17.44 0.08 -2.37
CA GLU A 154 -18.28 1.22 -1.98
C GLU A 154 -17.45 2.39 -1.42
N ILE A 155 -16.44 2.07 -0.59
CA ILE A 155 -15.52 3.08 -0.05
C ILE A 155 -14.77 3.75 -1.18
N PHE A 156 -14.25 2.98 -2.13
CA PHE A 156 -13.52 3.51 -3.28
C PHE A 156 -14.38 4.46 -4.12
N GLU A 157 -15.60 4.08 -4.46
CA GLU A 157 -16.53 4.94 -5.20
C GLU A 157 -16.81 6.25 -4.46
N ARG A 158 -17.05 6.19 -3.16
CA ARG A 158 -17.26 7.39 -2.33
C ARG A 158 -16.01 8.26 -2.26
N CYS A 159 -14.82 7.66 -2.19
CA CYS A 159 -13.55 8.38 -2.20
C CYS A 159 -13.33 9.08 -3.54
N LEU A 160 -13.58 8.41 -4.67
CA LEU A 160 -13.48 9.00 -6.01
C LEU A 160 -14.41 10.20 -6.19
N LEU A 161 -15.66 10.08 -5.75
CA LEU A 161 -16.63 11.17 -5.82
C LEU A 161 -16.18 12.39 -5.00
N ARG A 162 -15.62 12.19 -3.81
CA ARG A 162 -15.14 13.29 -2.96
C ARG A 162 -13.89 13.95 -3.51
N ILE A 163 -12.94 13.16 -4.00
CA ILE A 163 -11.72 13.69 -4.63
C ILE A 163 -12.09 14.45 -5.92
N GLY A 164 -12.99 13.93 -6.75
CA GLY A 164 -13.49 14.62 -7.93
C GLY A 164 -14.18 15.95 -7.61
N VAL A 165 -14.97 16.02 -6.55
CA VAL A 165 -15.61 17.27 -6.08
C VAL A 165 -14.55 18.26 -5.57
N PHE A 166 -13.51 17.78 -4.90
CA PHE A 166 -12.42 18.63 -4.37
C PHE A 166 -11.55 19.20 -5.51
N GLN A 167 -11.24 18.40 -6.55
CA GLN A 167 -10.51 18.88 -7.73
C GLN A 167 -11.28 19.96 -8.50
N GLN A 168 -12.60 19.84 -8.63
CA GLN A 168 -13.43 20.88 -9.23
C GLN A 168 -13.48 22.17 -8.40
N ALA A 169 -13.39 22.07 -7.08
CA ALA A 169 -13.44 23.22 -6.19
C ALA A 169 -12.12 24.00 -6.11
N ILE A 170 -10.97 23.35 -6.31
CA ILE A 170 -9.63 23.94 -6.16
C ILE A 170 -8.97 24.28 -7.52
N GLY A 171 -9.51 23.80 -8.63
CA GLY A 171 -9.02 24.15 -9.98
C GLY A 171 -7.61 23.64 -10.28
N GLY A 172 -7.19 22.52 -9.72
CA GLY A 172 -5.89 21.93 -9.93
C GLY A 172 -5.89 20.83 -11.00
N ASN A 173 -5.03 20.98 -12.01
CA ASN A 173 -4.75 20.00 -13.03
C ASN A 173 -3.99 18.80 -12.45
N GLU A 174 -4.68 17.75 -12.05
CA GLU A 174 -4.00 16.45 -11.89
C GLU A 174 -4.95 15.29 -12.20
N GLU A 175 -4.69 14.62 -13.32
CA GLU A 175 -5.26 13.33 -13.72
C GLU A 175 -4.71 12.19 -12.82
N ILE A 176 -4.96 12.21 -11.51
CA ILE A 176 -4.38 11.22 -10.61
C ILE A 176 -5.18 9.90 -10.55
N LEU A 177 -6.42 9.88 -11.02
CA LEU A 177 -7.30 8.70 -10.86
C LEU A 177 -7.91 8.15 -12.16
N GLY A 178 -7.64 8.73 -13.32
CA GLY A 178 -8.31 8.36 -14.58
C GLY A 178 -7.77 7.12 -15.31
N ARG A 179 -6.63 6.53 -14.91
CA ARG A 179 -5.97 5.45 -15.68
C ARG A 179 -5.94 4.07 -15.04
N LEU A 180 -6.51 3.86 -13.86
CA LEU A 180 -6.42 2.57 -13.15
C LEU A 180 -7.66 1.68 -13.24
N THR A 181 -8.69 2.04 -14.03
CA THR A 181 -9.89 1.21 -14.23
C THR A 181 -9.83 0.29 -15.45
N SER A 182 -8.69 0.14 -16.13
CA SER A 182 -8.59 -0.75 -17.27
C SER A 182 -7.72 -1.97 -16.96
N ARG A 183 -8.38 -3.10 -16.81
CA ARG A 183 -7.97 -4.50 -16.91
C ARG A 183 -8.05 -5.32 -15.63
N LEU A 184 -9.23 -5.78 -15.35
CA LEU A 184 -9.49 -7.13 -14.85
C LEU A 184 -10.73 -7.63 -15.62
N HIS A 185 -10.49 -8.23 -16.77
CA HIS A 185 -11.38 -9.17 -17.43
C HIS A 185 -10.68 -10.51 -17.44
#